data_8b796364964dda246886271e939822e8
#
_entry.id   8b796364964dda246886271e939822e8
#
_cell.length_a   1.000
_cell.length_b   1.000
_cell.length_c   1.000
_cell.angle_alpha   90.00
_cell.angle_beta   90.00
_cell.angle_gamma   90.00
#
_symmetry.space_group_name_H-M   'P 1'
#
loop_
_entity.id
_entity.type
_entity.pdbx_description
1 polymer ?
#
loop_
_entity_poly.entity_id
_entity_poly.type
_entity_poly.pdbx_seq_one_letter_code
_entity_poly.pdbx_strand_id
1 'polypeptide(L)'
;MSTDTERRSGTRIATRVATRVRTVQGAEQSAQTRDVSANGVFLYTKSRMEKGTEVELVLILPPELTSGEKCWVCCQATIVRVEEEGTEFGVAAQIRRMDILPELAI
;
A
#
# COMPACT_ATOMS: atom_id res chain seq x y z
N MET A 1 -5.20 -13.53 -25.53
CA MET A 1 -5.60 -12.91 -24.58
C MET A 1 -5.10 -13.29 -23.27
N SER A 2 -4.78 -12.46 -22.55
CA SER A 2 -4.12 -12.78 -21.45
C SER A 2 -4.96 -12.85 -20.27
N THR A 3 -5.53 -13.93 -20.13
CA THR A 3 -6.32 -14.12 -18.99
C THR A 3 -5.54 -14.52 -17.80
N ASP A 4 -4.25 -14.82 -17.97
CA ASP A 4 -3.46 -15.21 -16.82
C ASP A 4 -3.38 -14.13 -15.80
N THR A 5 -3.18 -12.90 -16.23
CA THR A 5 -3.11 -11.79 -15.32
C THR A 5 -4.43 -11.60 -14.61
N GLU A 6 -5.51 -11.79 -15.31
CA GLU A 6 -6.81 -11.56 -14.73
C GLU A 6 -7.17 -12.64 -13.74
N ARG A 7 -6.66 -13.83 -13.90
CA ARG A 7 -6.97 -14.89 -12.97
C ARG A 7 -6.18 -14.81 -11.69
N ARG A 8 -5.16 -13.99 -11.65
CA ARG A 8 -4.42 -13.83 -10.42
C ARG A 8 -5.21 -12.97 -9.47
N SER A 9 -4.91 -13.17 -8.21
CA SER A 9 -5.56 -12.40 -7.20
C SER A 9 -5.19 -10.96 -7.35
N GLY A 10 -6.06 -10.22 -7.92
CA GLY A 10 -5.85 -8.79 -8.05
C GLY A 10 -4.84 -8.43 -9.11
N THR A 11 -5.17 -7.44 -9.87
CA THR A 11 -4.26 -6.86 -10.84
C THR A 11 -3.39 -5.85 -10.11
N ARG A 12 -2.08 -5.91 -10.37
CA ARG A 12 -1.20 -4.91 -9.80
C ARG A 12 -1.22 -3.66 -10.64
N ILE A 13 -1.42 -2.54 -9.97
CA ILE A 13 -1.43 -1.25 -10.62
C ILE A 13 -0.16 -0.52 -10.21
N ALA A 14 0.69 -0.23 -11.19
CA ALA A 14 1.91 0.50 -10.95
C ALA A 14 1.56 1.98 -10.83
N THR A 15 1.51 2.45 -9.60
CA THR A 15 1.15 3.84 -9.37
C THR A 15 1.79 4.31 -8.08
N ARG A 16 2.20 5.57 -8.08
CA ARG A 16 2.76 6.19 -6.89
C ARG A 16 1.66 6.89 -6.15
N VAL A 17 1.33 6.35 -5.00
CA VAL A 17 0.27 6.91 -4.16
C VAL A 17 0.89 7.25 -2.82
N ALA A 18 0.60 8.44 -2.33
CA ALA A 18 1.06 8.85 -1.02
C ALA A 18 0.44 7.96 0.03
N THR A 19 1.25 7.50 0.98
CA THR A 19 0.84 6.52 1.95
C THR A 19 1.39 6.88 3.32
N ARG A 20 0.62 6.65 4.36
CA ARG A 20 1.10 6.72 5.72
C ARG A 20 1.23 5.32 6.25
N VAL A 21 2.36 5.03 6.88
CA VAL A 21 2.64 3.73 7.47
C VAL A 21 2.74 3.90 8.97
N ARG A 22 1.96 3.14 9.73
CA ARG A 22 2.01 3.21 11.17
C ARG A 22 2.21 1.81 11.73
N THR A 23 3.19 1.65 12.62
CA THR A 23 3.42 0.38 13.28
C THR A 23 2.52 0.26 14.51
N VAL A 24 2.44 -0.94 15.06
CA VAL A 24 1.64 -1.14 16.25
C VAL A 24 2.18 -0.37 17.44
N GLN A 25 3.47 -0.03 17.44
CA GLN A 25 4.04 0.77 18.51
C GLN A 25 3.73 2.25 18.35
N GLY A 26 3.09 2.64 17.24
CA GLY A 26 2.74 4.03 17.03
C GLY A 26 3.72 4.83 16.20
N ALA A 27 4.81 4.25 15.77
CA ALA A 27 5.75 4.95 14.91
C ALA A 27 5.11 5.15 13.53
N GLU A 28 5.23 6.35 13.00
CA GLU A 28 4.61 6.71 11.74
C GLU A 28 5.64 7.26 10.78
N GLN A 29 5.47 6.93 9.51
CA GLN A 29 6.29 7.58 8.48
C GLN A 29 5.51 7.68 7.20
N SER A 30 5.93 8.62 6.36
CA SER A 30 5.36 8.75 5.02
C SER A 30 6.06 7.80 4.09
N ALA A 31 5.33 7.32 3.10
CA ALA A 31 5.86 6.40 2.11
C ALA A 31 5.16 6.66 0.79
N GLN A 32 5.63 6.01 -0.26
CA GLN A 32 4.97 6.06 -1.55
C GLN A 32 4.88 4.65 -2.08
N THR A 33 3.79 4.34 -2.76
CA THR A 33 3.66 3.02 -3.35
C THR A 33 4.45 2.94 -4.64
N ARG A 34 4.88 1.72 -4.98
CA ARG A 34 5.35 1.41 -6.32
C ARG A 34 4.22 0.74 -7.08
N ASP A 35 3.53 -0.19 -6.44
CA ASP A 35 2.37 -0.85 -7.04
C ASP A 35 1.45 -1.32 -5.93
N VAL A 36 0.19 -1.51 -6.28
CA VAL A 36 -0.87 -1.87 -5.36
C VAL A 36 -1.73 -2.94 -5.99
N SER A 37 -2.15 -3.90 -5.19
CA SER A 37 -3.15 -4.88 -5.61
C SER A 37 -4.05 -5.18 -4.43
N ALA A 38 -5.06 -6.01 -4.65
CA ALA A 38 -5.98 -6.35 -3.56
C ALA A 38 -5.29 -7.13 -2.45
N ASN A 39 -4.21 -7.82 -2.76
CA ASN A 39 -3.56 -8.69 -1.79
C ASN A 39 -2.26 -8.14 -1.25
N GLY A 40 -1.74 -7.11 -1.83
CA GLY A 40 -0.45 -6.61 -1.38
C GLY A 40 -0.11 -5.26 -1.96
N VAL A 41 0.89 -4.64 -1.36
CA VAL A 41 1.36 -3.34 -1.79
C VAL A 41 2.87 -3.33 -1.65
N PHE A 42 3.54 -2.69 -2.61
CA PHE A 42 4.98 -2.47 -2.53
C PHE A 42 5.20 -0.98 -2.29
N LEU A 43 5.96 -0.67 -1.26
CA LEU A 43 6.18 0.70 -0.81
C LEU A 43 7.65 1.04 -0.83
N TYR A 44 7.94 2.34 -0.98
CA TYR A 44 9.27 2.87 -0.72
C TYR A 44 9.21 3.66 0.58
N THR A 45 10.07 3.29 1.52
CA THR A 45 10.14 3.97 2.81
C THR A 45 11.55 4.50 3.03
N LYS A 46 11.67 5.52 3.85
CA LYS A 46 12.99 6.07 4.16
C LYS A 46 13.63 5.39 5.35
N SER A 47 12.82 4.87 6.24
CA SER A 47 13.33 4.14 7.40
C SER A 47 13.16 2.66 7.19
N ARG A 48 14.15 1.90 7.65
CA ARG A 48 14.09 0.46 7.51
C ARG A 48 12.96 -0.12 8.35
N MET A 49 12.25 -1.06 7.77
CA MET A 49 11.22 -1.79 8.49
C MET A 49 11.60 -3.26 8.53
N GLU A 50 11.03 -4.00 9.48
CA GLU A 50 11.42 -5.38 9.65
C GLU A 50 10.37 -6.33 9.14
N LYS A 51 10.82 -7.41 8.52
CA LYS A 51 9.93 -8.46 8.07
C LYS A 51 9.15 -8.98 9.27
N GLY A 52 7.86 -9.21 9.06
CA GLY A 52 6.99 -9.69 10.12
C GLY A 52 6.29 -8.60 10.90
N THR A 53 6.67 -7.34 10.68
CA THR A 53 6.04 -6.25 11.38
C THR A 53 4.62 -6.05 10.89
N GLU A 54 3.70 -5.84 11.83
CA GLU A 54 2.34 -5.51 11.48
C GLU A 54 2.20 -4.01 11.39
N VAL A 55 1.57 -3.55 10.31
CA VAL A 55 1.44 -2.12 10.07
C VAL A 55 0.04 -1.79 9.61
N GLU A 56 -0.32 -0.53 9.81
CA GLU A 56 -1.52 0.02 9.25
C GLU A 56 -1.10 0.98 8.15
N LEU A 57 -1.69 0.84 6.98
CA LEU A 57 -1.38 1.68 5.84
C LEU A 57 -2.61 2.49 5.50
N VAL A 58 -2.41 3.78 5.27
CA VAL A 58 -3.49 4.65 4.81
C VAL A 58 -3.05 5.19 3.45
N LEU A 59 -3.76 4.78 2.41
CA LEU A 59 -3.48 5.22 1.05
C LEU A 59 -4.58 6.16 0.61
N ILE A 60 -4.19 7.22 -0.08
CA ILE A 60 -5.15 8.18 -0.62
C ILE A 60 -5.18 7.96 -2.12
N LEU A 61 -6.24 7.32 -2.60
CA LEU A 61 -6.34 6.99 -4.02
C LEU A 61 -6.86 8.20 -4.78
N PRO A 62 -6.19 8.58 -5.86
CA PRO A 62 -6.66 9.71 -6.65
C PRO A 62 -7.91 9.34 -7.44
N PRO A 63 -8.68 10.32 -7.88
CA PRO A 63 -9.92 10.04 -8.60
C PRO A 63 -9.74 9.20 -9.86
N GLU A 64 -8.57 9.25 -10.47
CA GLU A 64 -8.29 8.47 -11.67
C GLU A 64 -8.39 6.99 -11.43
N LEU A 65 -8.16 6.55 -10.20
CA LEU A 65 -8.18 5.13 -9.86
C LEU A 65 -9.52 4.69 -9.27
N THR A 66 -10.43 5.63 -9.05
CA THR A 66 -11.67 5.33 -8.33
C THR A 66 -12.91 5.85 -9.03
N SER A 67 -12.84 6.02 -10.35
CA SER A 67 -14.00 6.47 -11.13
C SER A 67 -14.48 7.86 -10.73
N GLY A 68 -13.54 8.72 -10.40
CA GLY A 68 -13.86 10.12 -10.15
C GLY A 68 -14.04 10.50 -8.72
N GLU A 69 -13.87 9.57 -7.78
CA GLU A 69 -14.00 9.89 -6.38
C GLU A 69 -12.69 9.69 -5.66
N LYS A 70 -12.37 10.60 -4.76
CA LYS A 70 -11.19 10.46 -3.94
C LYS A 70 -11.52 9.56 -2.77
N CYS A 71 -10.75 8.52 -2.59
CA CYS A 71 -11.01 7.53 -1.55
C CYS A 71 -9.80 7.34 -0.66
N TRP A 72 -10.06 7.05 0.59
CA TRP A 72 -9.03 6.64 1.54
C TRP A 72 -9.13 5.14 1.68
N VAL A 73 -7.99 4.47 1.65
CA VAL A 73 -7.96 3.02 1.83
C VAL A 73 -7.12 2.74 3.06
N CYS A 74 -7.74 2.12 4.06
CA CYS A 74 -7.04 1.73 5.26
C CYS A 74 -6.79 0.24 5.21
N CYS A 75 -5.52 -0.15 5.29
CA CYS A 75 -5.15 -1.54 5.21
C CYS A 75 -4.43 -1.97 6.47
N GLN A 76 -4.74 -3.16 6.93
CA GLN A 76 -3.89 -3.82 7.91
C GLN A 76 -3.05 -4.83 7.17
N ALA A 77 -1.75 -4.76 7.34
CA ALA A 77 -0.83 -5.52 6.53
C ALA A 77 0.33 -6.03 7.36
N THR A 78 1.00 -7.04 6.82
CA THR A 78 2.20 -7.60 7.44
C THR A 78 3.33 -7.45 6.45
N ILE A 79 4.47 -6.97 6.91
CA ILE A 79 5.63 -6.81 6.07
C ILE A 79 6.24 -8.18 5.81
N VAL A 80 6.33 -8.54 4.53
CA VAL A 80 6.81 -9.87 4.16
C VAL A 80 8.18 -9.85 3.50
N ARG A 81 8.63 -8.67 3.04
CA ARG A 81 9.96 -8.57 2.42
C ARG A 81 10.45 -7.14 2.49
N VAL A 82 11.74 -6.99 2.72
CA VAL A 82 12.38 -5.67 2.75
C VAL A 82 13.63 -5.75 1.89
N GLU A 83 13.80 -4.78 1.00
CA GLU A 83 14.96 -4.70 0.12
C GLU A 83 15.57 -3.31 0.25
N GLU A 84 16.89 -3.23 0.13
CA GLU A 84 17.55 -1.93 0.12
C GLU A 84 17.63 -1.45 -1.31
N GLU A 85 17.19 -0.22 -1.55
CA GLU A 85 17.21 0.35 -2.88
C GLU A 85 17.75 1.76 -2.82
N GLY A 86 19.05 1.90 -2.95
CA GLY A 86 19.68 3.21 -2.86
C GLY A 86 19.55 3.80 -1.48
N THR A 87 18.92 4.96 -1.40
CA THR A 87 18.73 5.63 -0.12
C THR A 87 17.38 5.29 0.51
N GLU A 88 16.64 4.42 -0.12
CA GLU A 88 15.31 4.04 0.37
C GLU A 88 15.24 2.54 0.55
N PHE A 89 14.17 2.09 1.16
CA PHE A 89 13.91 0.67 1.32
C PHE A 89 12.65 0.31 0.56
N GLY A 90 12.72 -0.81 -0.18
CA GLY A 90 11.54 -1.36 -0.82
C GLY A 90 10.90 -2.33 0.14
N VAL A 91 9.63 -2.14 0.42
CA VAL A 91 8.92 -2.93 1.42
C VAL A 91 7.70 -3.55 0.77
N ALA A 92 7.64 -4.88 0.80
CA ALA A 92 6.47 -5.60 0.33
C ALA A 92 5.62 -5.95 1.53
N ALA A 93 4.36 -5.58 1.49
CA ALA A 93 3.43 -5.85 2.57
C ALA A 93 2.25 -6.64 2.04
N GLN A 94 1.87 -7.67 2.78
CA GLN A 94 0.71 -8.47 2.44
C GLN A 94 -0.49 -7.90 3.17
N ILE A 95 -1.54 -7.57 2.42
CA ILE A 95 -2.73 -6.98 2.98
C ILE A 95 -3.57 -8.06 3.60
N ARG A 96 -3.93 -7.87 4.87
CA ARG A 96 -4.77 -8.81 5.59
C ARG A 96 -6.20 -8.31 5.68
N ARG A 97 -6.38 -6.99 5.69
CA ARG A 97 -7.70 -6.41 5.77
C ARG A 97 -7.67 -5.05 5.09
N MET A 98 -8.69 -4.74 4.35
CA MET A 98 -8.77 -3.47 3.64
C MET A 98 -10.16 -2.88 3.82
N ASP A 99 -10.20 -1.61 4.18
CA ASP A 99 -11.44 -0.85 4.27
C ASP A 99 -11.31 0.36 3.39
N ILE A 100 -12.29 0.56 2.53
CA ILE A 100 -12.30 1.68 1.60
C ILE A 100 -13.33 2.68 2.10
N LEU A 101 -12.87 3.89 2.34
CA LEU A 101 -13.71 4.94 2.88
C LEU A 101 -13.73 6.10 1.91
N PRO A 102 -14.90 6.56 1.50
CA PRO A 102 -14.96 7.75 0.67
C PRO A 102 -14.52 8.95 1.49
N GLU A 103 -13.93 9.92 0.81
CA GLU A 103 -13.55 11.14 1.49
C GLU A 103 -14.80 11.91 1.82
N LEU A 104 -14.95 12.28 3.08
CA LEU A 104 -16.11 13.03 3.49
C LEU A 104 -15.86 14.50 3.20
N ALA A 105 -16.78 15.09 2.48
CA ALA A 105 -16.72 16.53 2.26
C ALA A 105 -17.32 17.20 3.48
N ILE A 106 -16.53 17.88 4.18
CA ILE A 106 -16.97 18.53 5.40
C ILE A 106 -17.05 20.02 5.17
#